data_7c6351222486d402e8c600fb87fb8515
#
_entry.id   7c6351222486d402e8c600fb87fb8515
#
_cell.length_a   1.000
_cell.length_b   1.000
_cell.length_c   1.000
_cell.angle_alpha   90.00
_cell.angle_beta   90.00
_cell.angle_gamma   90.00
#
_symmetry.space_group_name_H-M   'P 1'
#
loop_
_entity.id
_entity.type
_entity.pdbx_description
1 polymer ?
#
loop_
_entity_poly.entity_id
_entity_poly.type
_entity_poly.pdbx_seq_one_letter_code
_entity_poly.pdbx_strand_id
1 'polypeptide(L)'
;DESSGIPVSNFLSVLGPTGLTALFGLLEVGKPKAGETVLVSAAAGAVGSVVGQIAKMQGCRVVGMAGSDDKCAWLTDELGFDAAINYKTCGDYQAAIREACPEGVDVYFDNVGGEILDAALMCLNKFARVTVCGWISSYNDADAPGPKNLWQLVAESVTVQGFAVIDYMDRFPEGVGQLAEWVMAGKLQFKEDIVDGLDNVLPTFLKLFKGANNGKLIIRIPE
;
A
#
# COMPACT_ATOMS: atom_id res chain seq x y z
N ASP A 1 15.17 -3.85 21.41
CA ASP A 1 16.22 -3.54 22.37
C ASP A 1 16.53 -2.02 22.28
N GLU A 2 16.30 -1.26 23.35
CA GLU A 2 16.56 0.18 23.41
C GLU A 2 18.02 0.54 23.07
N SER A 3 18.93 -0.41 23.17
CA SER A 3 20.34 -0.24 22.80
C SER A 3 20.57 -0.06 21.29
N SER A 4 19.58 -0.42 20.44
CA SER A 4 19.69 -0.27 19.00
C SER A 4 19.55 1.17 18.50
N GLY A 5 19.05 2.09 19.33
CA GLY A 5 18.71 3.46 18.96
C GLY A 5 17.50 3.58 18.01
N ILE A 6 16.81 2.47 17.72
CA ILE A 6 15.61 2.43 16.88
C ILE A 6 14.38 2.61 17.78
N PRO A 7 13.50 3.59 17.53
CA PRO A 7 12.27 3.77 18.28
C PRO A 7 11.41 2.50 18.29
N VAL A 8 10.82 2.16 19.44
CA VAL A 8 9.94 0.97 19.59
C VAL A 8 8.76 1.04 18.62
N SER A 9 8.24 2.24 18.32
CA SER A 9 7.17 2.45 17.35
C SER A 9 7.50 1.91 15.96
N ASN A 10 8.76 1.92 15.55
CA ASN A 10 9.17 1.39 14.24
C ASN A 10 8.91 -0.12 14.11
N PHE A 11 8.96 -0.87 15.22
CA PHE A 11 8.61 -2.30 15.24
C PHE A 11 7.09 -2.55 15.21
N LEU A 12 6.28 -1.51 15.42
CA LEU A 12 4.83 -1.53 15.17
C LEU A 12 4.47 -1.01 13.77
N SER A 13 5.41 -0.39 13.08
CA SER A 13 5.24 0.22 11.76
C SER A 13 6.15 -0.41 10.71
N VAL A 14 7.14 0.33 10.21
CA VAL A 14 7.98 -0.04 9.07
C VAL A 14 8.82 -1.30 9.28
N LEU A 15 9.29 -1.58 10.50
CA LEU A 15 10.02 -2.80 10.85
C LEU A 15 9.12 -3.92 11.39
N GLY A 16 7.82 -3.70 11.45
CA GLY A 16 6.83 -4.64 11.95
C GLY A 16 5.92 -5.18 10.86
N PRO A 17 4.71 -5.62 11.25
CA PRO A 17 3.78 -6.30 10.34
C PRO A 17 3.49 -5.52 9.06
N THR A 18 3.38 -4.19 9.11
CA THR A 18 3.02 -3.40 7.92
C THR A 18 4.16 -3.28 6.91
N GLY A 19 5.41 -3.11 7.38
CA GLY A 19 6.57 -3.11 6.49
C GLY A 19 6.82 -4.50 5.90
N LEU A 20 6.72 -5.55 6.71
CA LEU A 20 6.86 -6.95 6.25
C LEU A 20 5.75 -7.32 5.25
N THR A 21 4.51 -6.86 5.46
CA THR A 21 3.42 -7.01 4.50
C THR A 21 3.76 -6.36 3.16
N ALA A 22 4.31 -5.15 3.18
CA ALA A 22 4.73 -4.46 1.97
C ALA A 22 5.85 -5.22 1.26
N LEU A 23 6.88 -5.65 2.00
CA LEU A 23 8.05 -6.34 1.46
C LEU A 23 7.66 -7.66 0.80
N PHE A 24 7.05 -8.57 1.56
CA PHE A 24 6.71 -9.90 1.05
C PHE A 24 5.57 -9.85 0.02
N GLY A 25 4.53 -9.04 0.27
CA GLY A 25 3.43 -8.91 -0.68
C GLY A 25 3.87 -8.37 -2.04
N LEU A 26 4.79 -7.42 -2.07
CA LEU A 26 5.30 -6.91 -3.34
C LEU A 26 6.30 -7.88 -4.00
N LEU A 27 7.32 -8.33 -3.25
CA LEU A 27 8.44 -9.07 -3.85
C LEU A 27 8.10 -10.55 -4.11
N GLU A 28 7.28 -11.18 -3.27
CA GLU A 28 6.96 -12.62 -3.43
C GLU A 28 5.66 -12.85 -4.21
N VAL A 29 4.71 -11.94 -4.15
CA VAL A 29 3.42 -12.07 -4.84
C VAL A 29 3.35 -11.18 -6.07
N GLY A 30 3.59 -9.88 -5.92
CA GLY A 30 3.58 -8.92 -7.03
C GLY A 30 4.71 -9.15 -8.03
N LYS A 31 5.90 -9.51 -7.56
CA LYS A 31 7.10 -9.81 -8.35
C LYS A 31 7.37 -8.77 -9.44
N PRO A 32 7.48 -7.49 -9.07
CA PRO A 32 7.68 -6.42 -10.04
C PRO A 32 9.03 -6.55 -10.73
N LYS A 33 9.08 -6.15 -12.00
CA LYS A 33 10.30 -6.12 -12.79
C LYS A 33 10.64 -4.69 -13.18
N ALA A 34 11.92 -4.39 -13.34
CA ALA A 34 12.35 -3.07 -13.80
C ALA A 34 11.65 -2.66 -15.10
N GLY A 35 11.17 -1.43 -15.14
CA GLY A 35 10.41 -0.86 -16.26
C GLY A 35 8.90 -1.12 -16.21
N GLU A 36 8.41 -2.00 -15.34
CA GLU A 36 6.97 -2.22 -15.15
C GLU A 36 6.30 -1.06 -14.39
N THR A 37 5.00 -0.91 -14.58
CA THR A 37 4.16 0.04 -13.85
C THR A 37 3.48 -0.65 -12.68
N VAL A 38 3.70 -0.13 -11.48
CA VAL A 38 3.07 -0.57 -10.22
C VAL A 38 2.03 0.47 -9.77
N LEU A 39 0.78 0.06 -9.70
CA LEU A 39 -0.31 0.83 -9.10
C LEU A 39 -0.51 0.38 -7.66
N VAL A 40 -0.67 1.33 -6.73
CA VAL A 40 -0.86 1.05 -5.30
C VAL A 40 -2.10 1.76 -4.79
N SER A 41 -3.10 1.04 -4.30
CA SER A 41 -4.23 1.64 -3.59
C SER A 41 -3.91 1.91 -2.12
N ALA A 42 -4.55 2.92 -1.51
CA ALA A 42 -4.22 3.43 -0.17
C ALA A 42 -2.71 3.69 0.00
N ALA A 43 -2.11 4.30 -1.03
CA ALA A 43 -0.66 4.45 -1.17
C ALA A 43 0.00 5.27 -0.05
N ALA A 44 -0.72 6.20 0.59
CA ALA A 44 -0.22 6.98 1.72
C ALA A 44 -0.41 6.29 3.09
N GLY A 45 -0.89 5.04 3.09
CA GLY A 45 -1.02 4.22 4.31
C GLY A 45 0.29 3.54 4.71
N ALA A 46 0.27 2.87 5.87
CA ALA A 46 1.44 2.21 6.45
C ALA A 46 2.06 1.12 5.55
N VAL A 47 1.24 0.40 4.78
CA VAL A 47 1.69 -0.61 3.82
C VAL A 47 2.00 0.05 2.48
N GLY A 48 1.05 0.81 1.93
CA GLY A 48 1.15 1.34 0.56
C GLY A 48 2.34 2.26 0.33
N SER A 49 2.70 3.09 1.33
CA SER A 49 3.86 3.98 1.22
C SER A 49 5.19 3.24 1.14
N VAL A 50 5.29 2.10 1.82
CA VAL A 50 6.47 1.23 1.76
C VAL A 50 6.50 0.45 0.44
N VAL A 51 5.35 -0.10 0.00
CA VAL A 51 5.22 -0.81 -1.29
C VAL A 51 5.75 0.04 -2.45
N GLY A 52 5.30 1.29 -2.55
CA GLY A 52 5.72 2.14 -3.67
C GLY A 52 7.21 2.44 -3.68
N GLN A 53 7.80 2.70 -2.52
CA GLN A 53 9.24 2.94 -2.43
C GLN A 53 10.05 1.68 -2.76
N ILE A 54 9.62 0.49 -2.32
CA ILE A 54 10.26 -0.78 -2.72
C ILE A 54 10.14 -0.97 -4.24
N ALA A 55 8.98 -0.68 -4.84
CA ALA A 55 8.79 -0.75 -6.28
C ALA A 55 9.72 0.22 -7.03
N LYS A 56 9.91 1.45 -6.50
CA LYS A 56 10.91 2.40 -7.05
C LYS A 56 12.33 1.81 -7.00
N MET A 57 12.72 1.20 -5.88
CA MET A 57 14.02 0.54 -5.76
C MET A 57 14.19 -0.64 -6.73
N GLN A 58 13.08 -1.28 -7.15
CA GLN A 58 13.08 -2.30 -8.21
C GLN A 58 13.14 -1.71 -9.64
N GLY A 59 13.18 -0.39 -9.79
CA GLY A 59 13.22 0.28 -11.10
C GLY A 59 11.87 0.39 -11.80
N CYS A 60 10.77 0.32 -11.05
CA CYS A 60 9.42 0.45 -11.59
C CYS A 60 8.97 1.92 -11.71
N ARG A 61 8.03 2.16 -12.61
CA ARG A 61 7.14 3.31 -12.55
C ARG A 61 6.10 3.06 -11.46
N VAL A 62 5.86 4.03 -10.58
CA VAL A 62 4.95 3.84 -9.43
C VAL A 62 3.88 4.92 -9.42
N VAL A 63 2.62 4.49 -9.37
CA VAL A 63 1.46 5.36 -9.26
C VAL A 63 0.70 5.02 -7.98
N GLY A 64 0.43 6.04 -7.16
CA GLY A 64 -0.28 5.88 -5.88
C GLY A 64 -1.68 6.46 -5.90
N MET A 65 -2.64 5.77 -5.26
CA MET A 65 -3.97 6.33 -5.01
C MET A 65 -4.09 6.70 -3.53
N ALA A 66 -4.42 7.97 -3.26
CA ALA A 66 -4.55 8.50 -1.90
C ALA A 66 -5.79 9.40 -1.76
N GLY A 67 -6.21 9.73 -0.53
CA GLY A 67 -7.49 10.39 -0.27
C GLY A 67 -7.42 11.89 -0.01
N SER A 68 -6.33 12.56 -0.35
CA SER A 68 -6.20 14.03 -0.31
C SER A 68 -5.02 14.49 -1.14
N ASP A 69 -5.04 15.76 -1.56
CA ASP A 69 -3.97 16.35 -2.36
C ASP A 69 -2.65 16.41 -1.58
N ASP A 70 -2.67 16.71 -0.27
CA ASP A 70 -1.48 16.68 0.58
C ASP A 70 -0.82 15.30 0.63
N LYS A 71 -1.64 14.23 0.63
CA LYS A 71 -1.14 12.85 0.58
C LYS A 71 -0.56 12.53 -0.79
N CYS A 72 -1.20 12.98 -1.86
CA CYS A 72 -0.67 12.82 -3.21
C CYS A 72 0.66 13.56 -3.37
N ALA A 73 0.76 14.80 -2.89
CA ALA A 73 2.00 15.56 -2.88
C ALA A 73 3.11 14.84 -2.07
N TRP A 74 2.77 14.32 -0.89
CA TRP A 74 3.74 13.52 -0.12
C TRP A 74 4.27 12.31 -0.88
N LEU A 75 3.40 11.60 -1.62
CA LEU A 75 3.83 10.45 -2.42
C LEU A 75 4.82 10.85 -3.52
N THR A 76 4.53 11.95 -4.25
CA THR A 76 5.36 12.38 -5.38
C THR A 76 6.62 13.12 -4.93
N ASP A 77 6.49 14.05 -4.00
CA ASP A 77 7.55 15.00 -3.68
C ASP A 77 8.57 14.41 -2.68
N GLU A 78 8.11 13.54 -1.77
CA GLU A 78 8.97 12.97 -0.74
C GLU A 78 9.29 11.47 -0.98
N LEU A 79 8.31 10.66 -1.42
CA LEU A 79 8.49 9.21 -1.55
C LEU A 79 8.90 8.76 -2.96
N GLY A 80 8.99 9.69 -3.93
CA GLY A 80 9.47 9.42 -5.27
C GLY A 80 8.52 8.62 -6.17
N PHE A 81 7.22 8.62 -5.88
CA PHE A 81 6.21 8.11 -6.80
C PHE A 81 6.20 8.95 -8.07
N ASP A 82 5.97 8.33 -9.23
CA ASP A 82 5.96 9.04 -10.52
C ASP A 82 4.66 9.81 -10.75
N ALA A 83 3.56 9.37 -10.12
CA ALA A 83 2.27 10.08 -10.13
C ALA A 83 1.42 9.66 -8.91
N ALA A 84 0.46 10.50 -8.56
CA ALA A 84 -0.52 10.20 -7.53
C ALA A 84 -1.92 10.65 -7.94
N ILE A 85 -2.93 9.86 -7.57
CA ILE A 85 -4.34 10.09 -7.88
C ILE A 85 -5.09 10.35 -6.58
N ASN A 86 -5.73 11.51 -6.44
CA ASN A 86 -6.66 11.73 -5.35
C ASN A 86 -8.01 11.09 -5.71
N TYR A 87 -8.26 9.90 -5.14
CA TYR A 87 -9.46 9.12 -5.44
C TYR A 87 -10.77 9.80 -5.01
N LYS A 88 -10.72 10.81 -4.12
CA LYS A 88 -11.90 11.57 -3.70
C LYS A 88 -12.33 12.64 -4.68
N THR A 89 -11.43 13.10 -5.53
CA THR A 89 -11.66 14.24 -6.44
C THR A 89 -11.48 13.92 -7.92
N CYS A 90 -10.90 12.75 -8.25
CA CYS A 90 -10.61 12.38 -9.64
C CYS A 90 -11.86 12.07 -10.50
N GLY A 91 -13.03 11.88 -9.87
CA GLY A 91 -14.27 11.53 -10.56
C GLY A 91 -14.30 10.08 -11.03
N ASP A 92 -13.81 9.82 -12.24
CA ASP A 92 -13.74 8.47 -12.83
C ASP A 92 -12.39 7.82 -12.51
N TYR A 93 -12.41 6.76 -11.71
CA TYR A 93 -11.19 6.03 -11.31
C TYR A 93 -10.47 5.41 -12.50
N GLN A 94 -11.21 4.83 -13.46
CA GLN A 94 -10.60 4.18 -14.61
C GLN A 94 -9.91 5.20 -15.54
N ALA A 95 -10.55 6.33 -15.79
CA ALA A 95 -9.96 7.41 -16.59
C ALA A 95 -8.71 7.96 -15.90
N ALA A 96 -8.76 8.22 -14.60
CA ALA A 96 -7.63 8.72 -13.83
C ALA A 96 -6.45 7.73 -13.81
N ILE A 97 -6.73 6.42 -13.65
CA ILE A 97 -5.68 5.38 -13.70
C ILE A 97 -5.05 5.34 -15.10
N ARG A 98 -5.82 5.39 -16.17
CA ARG A 98 -5.28 5.39 -17.55
C ARG A 98 -4.42 6.62 -17.84
N GLU A 99 -4.81 7.77 -17.34
CA GLU A 99 -4.02 9.00 -17.48
C GLU A 99 -2.69 8.90 -16.72
N ALA A 100 -2.71 8.41 -15.49
CA ALA A 100 -1.52 8.26 -14.66
C ALA A 100 -0.62 7.09 -15.09
N CYS A 101 -1.20 6.04 -15.70
CA CYS A 101 -0.52 4.84 -16.17
C CYS A 101 -0.69 4.68 -17.69
N PRO A 102 -0.07 5.55 -18.53
CA PRO A 102 -0.29 5.55 -19.99
C PRO A 102 0.12 4.23 -20.67
N GLU A 103 1.08 3.49 -20.11
CA GLU A 103 1.50 2.18 -20.59
C GLU A 103 0.72 1.02 -19.96
N GLY A 104 -0.36 1.30 -19.20
CA GLY A 104 -1.13 0.32 -18.45
C GLY A 104 -0.49 -0.05 -17.11
N VAL A 105 -1.06 -1.04 -16.43
CA VAL A 105 -0.65 -1.49 -15.09
C VAL A 105 -0.17 -2.94 -15.15
N ASP A 106 1.07 -3.19 -14.74
CA ASP A 106 1.67 -4.54 -14.71
C ASP A 106 1.51 -5.22 -13.36
N VAL A 107 1.57 -4.42 -12.27
CA VAL A 107 1.35 -4.90 -10.90
C VAL A 107 0.36 -3.96 -10.21
N TYR A 108 -0.72 -4.51 -9.68
CA TYR A 108 -1.63 -3.78 -8.82
C TYR A 108 -1.54 -4.32 -7.39
N PHE A 109 -1.09 -3.49 -6.47
CA PHE A 109 -1.07 -3.81 -5.04
C PHE A 109 -2.35 -3.26 -4.39
N ASP A 110 -3.27 -4.16 -4.07
CA ASP A 110 -4.61 -3.81 -3.60
C ASP A 110 -4.75 -3.90 -2.08
N ASN A 111 -4.96 -2.73 -1.46
CA ASN A 111 -5.28 -2.58 -0.05
C ASN A 111 -6.77 -2.26 0.18
N VAL A 112 -7.55 -2.01 -0.88
CA VAL A 112 -8.87 -1.36 -0.78
C VAL A 112 -10.02 -2.22 -1.28
N GLY A 113 -9.86 -2.90 -2.43
CA GLY A 113 -10.95 -3.60 -3.08
C GLY A 113 -12.01 -2.66 -3.71
N GLY A 114 -13.23 -3.14 -3.84
CA GLY A 114 -14.40 -2.37 -4.28
C GLY A 114 -14.24 -1.71 -5.65
N GLU A 115 -14.77 -0.49 -5.80
CA GLU A 115 -14.78 0.24 -7.08
C GLU A 115 -13.38 0.57 -7.60
N ILE A 116 -12.40 0.76 -6.70
CA ILE A 116 -11.01 1.00 -7.10
C ILE A 116 -10.41 -0.25 -7.73
N LEU A 117 -10.66 -1.44 -7.16
CA LEU A 117 -10.26 -2.71 -7.78
C LEU A 117 -10.92 -2.88 -9.14
N ASP A 118 -12.23 -2.65 -9.23
CA ASP A 118 -12.96 -2.77 -10.50
C ASP A 118 -12.39 -1.86 -11.60
N ALA A 119 -12.04 -0.64 -11.26
CA ALA A 119 -11.40 0.29 -12.19
C ALA A 119 -9.99 -0.15 -12.57
N ALA A 120 -9.19 -0.60 -11.59
CA ALA A 120 -7.83 -1.07 -11.82
C ALA A 120 -7.81 -2.30 -12.76
N LEU A 121 -8.74 -3.25 -12.59
CA LEU A 121 -8.87 -4.42 -13.48
C LEU A 121 -9.03 -4.03 -14.95
N MET A 122 -9.70 -2.92 -15.25
CA MET A 122 -9.89 -2.40 -16.61
C MET A 122 -8.64 -1.70 -17.20
N CYS A 123 -7.58 -1.56 -16.41
CA CYS A 123 -6.34 -0.87 -16.79
C CYS A 123 -5.11 -1.79 -16.78
N LEU A 124 -5.31 -3.09 -16.50
CA LEU A 124 -4.23 -4.07 -16.40
C LEU A 124 -3.66 -4.44 -17.77
N ASN A 125 -2.36 -4.60 -17.80
CA ASN A 125 -1.64 -5.17 -18.94
C ASN A 125 -1.80 -6.68 -19.01
N LYS A 126 -1.46 -7.24 -20.16
CA LYS A 126 -1.41 -8.70 -20.33
C LYS A 126 -0.39 -9.32 -19.39
N PHE A 127 -0.78 -10.40 -18.70
CA PHE A 127 -0.01 -11.10 -17.68
C PHE A 127 0.28 -10.24 -16.42
N ALA A 128 -0.52 -9.22 -16.17
CA ALA A 128 -0.44 -8.44 -14.95
C ALA A 128 -0.68 -9.31 -13.71
N ARG A 129 -0.22 -8.79 -12.56
CA ARG A 129 -0.38 -9.45 -11.26
C ARG A 129 -1.12 -8.51 -10.31
N VAL A 130 -2.14 -9.03 -9.64
CA VAL A 130 -2.88 -8.33 -8.60
C VAL A 130 -2.54 -8.98 -7.27
N THR A 131 -1.89 -8.22 -6.39
CA THR A 131 -1.59 -8.64 -5.02
C THR A 131 -2.69 -8.15 -4.10
N VAL A 132 -3.54 -9.04 -3.62
CA VAL A 132 -4.64 -8.71 -2.71
C VAL A 132 -4.12 -8.74 -1.28
N CYS A 133 -3.89 -7.55 -0.72
CA CYS A 133 -3.39 -7.34 0.63
C CYS A 133 -4.50 -7.04 1.63
N GLY A 134 -5.54 -6.31 1.21
CA GLY A 134 -6.64 -5.91 2.07
C GLY A 134 -7.87 -5.50 1.28
N TRP A 135 -8.99 -5.31 1.99
CA TRP A 135 -10.29 -5.01 1.39
C TRP A 135 -11.05 -3.99 2.25
N ILE A 136 -10.36 -2.91 2.63
CA ILE A 136 -10.87 -1.97 3.63
C ILE A 136 -12.19 -1.29 3.23
N SER A 137 -12.48 -1.18 1.93
CA SER A 137 -13.75 -0.64 1.45
C SER A 137 -14.96 -1.43 1.90
N SER A 138 -14.80 -2.71 2.24
CA SER A 138 -15.90 -3.64 2.53
C SER A 138 -15.86 -4.25 3.93
N TYR A 139 -14.88 -3.91 4.77
CA TYR A 139 -14.78 -4.51 6.12
C TYR A 139 -16.00 -4.29 7.01
N ASN A 140 -16.76 -3.24 6.76
CA ASN A 140 -17.96 -2.88 7.56
C ASN A 140 -19.26 -3.11 6.78
N ASP A 141 -19.21 -3.77 5.63
CA ASP A 141 -20.38 -4.03 4.78
C ASP A 141 -20.43 -5.53 4.44
N ALA A 142 -21.33 -6.24 5.12
CA ALA A 142 -21.52 -7.67 4.92
C ALA A 142 -22.15 -8.01 3.54
N ASP A 143 -22.83 -7.05 2.93
CA ASP A 143 -23.51 -7.19 1.64
C ASP A 143 -22.71 -6.54 0.49
N ALA A 144 -21.45 -6.15 0.74
CA ALA A 144 -20.61 -5.56 -0.28
C ALA A 144 -20.53 -6.43 -1.54
N PRO A 145 -20.77 -5.86 -2.72
CA PRO A 145 -20.70 -6.64 -3.95
C PRO A 145 -19.28 -7.08 -4.25
N GLY A 146 -19.13 -8.27 -4.81
CA GLY A 146 -17.85 -8.72 -5.34
C GLY A 146 -17.41 -7.89 -6.56
N PRO A 147 -16.16 -8.09 -7.04
CA PRO A 147 -15.65 -7.41 -8.23
C PRO A 147 -16.50 -7.74 -9.47
N LYS A 148 -16.85 -6.70 -10.24
CA LYS A 148 -17.68 -6.80 -11.45
C LYS A 148 -16.86 -7.16 -12.68
N ASN A 149 -15.60 -6.71 -12.72
CA ASN A 149 -14.75 -6.78 -13.92
C ASN A 149 -13.81 -8.00 -13.94
N LEU A 150 -14.18 -9.10 -13.25
CA LEU A 150 -13.35 -10.33 -13.21
C LEU A 150 -13.12 -10.95 -14.60
N TRP A 151 -13.94 -10.64 -15.60
CA TRP A 151 -13.71 -11.05 -16.98
C TRP A 151 -12.33 -10.61 -17.50
N GLN A 152 -11.81 -9.48 -17.04
CA GLN A 152 -10.48 -8.99 -17.43
C GLN A 152 -9.35 -9.99 -17.09
N LEU A 153 -9.54 -10.82 -16.07
CA LEU A 153 -8.57 -11.88 -15.75
C LEU A 153 -8.37 -12.86 -16.90
N VAL A 154 -9.44 -13.13 -17.63
CA VAL A 154 -9.38 -14.00 -18.83
C VAL A 154 -8.81 -13.23 -20.02
N ALA A 155 -9.30 -12.01 -20.26
CA ALA A 155 -8.91 -11.20 -21.42
C ALA A 155 -7.41 -10.89 -21.42
N GLU A 156 -6.86 -10.57 -20.25
CA GLU A 156 -5.45 -10.15 -20.09
C GLU A 156 -4.57 -11.22 -19.42
N SER A 157 -5.10 -12.45 -19.20
CA SER A 157 -4.35 -13.56 -18.57
C SER A 157 -3.72 -13.15 -17.21
N VAL A 158 -4.51 -12.45 -16.39
CA VAL A 158 -4.06 -11.85 -15.12
C VAL A 158 -3.96 -12.90 -14.02
N THR A 159 -2.94 -12.80 -13.18
CA THR A 159 -2.85 -13.56 -11.93
C THR A 159 -3.34 -12.71 -10.77
N VAL A 160 -4.28 -13.20 -9.98
CA VAL A 160 -4.73 -12.58 -8.72
C VAL A 160 -4.35 -13.49 -7.57
N GLN A 161 -3.61 -12.96 -6.60
CA GLN A 161 -3.18 -13.74 -5.45
C GLN A 161 -3.34 -12.92 -4.16
N GLY A 162 -4.07 -13.49 -3.20
CA GLY A 162 -4.09 -13.03 -1.82
C GLY A 162 -2.92 -13.62 -1.04
N PHE A 163 -2.54 -12.97 0.06
CA PHE A 163 -1.53 -13.46 0.98
C PHE A 163 -1.79 -12.94 2.39
N ALA A 164 -1.30 -13.65 3.39
CA ALA A 164 -1.20 -13.16 4.75
C ALA A 164 0.28 -13.06 5.15
N VAL A 165 0.70 -11.96 5.75
CA VAL A 165 2.12 -11.78 6.13
C VAL A 165 2.60 -12.86 7.09
N ILE A 166 1.70 -13.43 7.89
CA ILE A 166 2.00 -14.52 8.83
C ILE A 166 2.52 -15.79 8.13
N ASP A 167 2.19 -15.99 6.85
CA ASP A 167 2.69 -17.14 6.06
C ASP A 167 4.20 -17.06 5.80
N TYR A 168 4.81 -15.90 6.04
CA TYR A 168 6.24 -15.62 5.90
C TYR A 168 6.97 -15.50 7.25
N MET A 169 6.35 -15.96 8.36
CA MET A 169 6.88 -15.75 9.71
C MET A 169 8.31 -16.23 9.89
N ASP A 170 8.66 -17.34 9.28
CA ASP A 170 10.03 -17.92 9.35
C ASP A 170 11.09 -16.99 8.70
N ARG A 171 10.66 -16.08 7.83
CA ARG A 171 11.49 -15.10 7.13
C ARG A 171 11.43 -13.69 7.74
N PHE A 172 10.73 -13.50 8.83
CA PHE A 172 10.62 -12.18 9.48
C PHE A 172 11.99 -11.58 9.86
N PRO A 173 12.95 -12.34 10.42
CA PRO A 173 14.27 -11.77 10.70
C PRO A 173 15.00 -11.24 9.45
N GLU A 174 14.88 -11.95 8.32
CA GLU A 174 15.41 -11.50 7.01
C GLU A 174 14.73 -10.19 6.57
N GLY A 175 13.39 -10.15 6.60
CA GLY A 175 12.61 -8.98 6.19
C GLY A 175 12.87 -7.76 7.06
N VAL A 176 12.92 -7.94 8.38
CA VAL A 176 13.25 -6.85 9.32
C VAL A 176 14.65 -6.31 9.06
N GLY A 177 15.64 -7.19 8.84
CA GLY A 177 17.00 -6.79 8.52
C GLY A 177 17.08 -5.94 7.26
N GLN A 178 16.40 -6.35 6.19
CA GLN A 178 16.35 -5.63 4.92
C GLN A 178 15.67 -4.26 5.05
N LEU A 179 14.53 -4.21 5.73
CA LEU A 179 13.80 -2.95 5.96
C LEU A 179 14.63 -1.99 6.82
N ALA A 180 15.28 -2.49 7.88
CA ALA A 180 16.15 -1.69 8.73
C ALA A 180 17.34 -1.11 7.96
N GLU A 181 17.97 -1.91 7.10
CA GLU A 181 19.05 -1.43 6.22
C GLU A 181 18.57 -0.26 5.34
N TRP A 182 17.41 -0.39 4.70
CA TRP A 182 16.88 0.67 3.84
C TRP A 182 16.49 1.93 4.61
N VAL A 183 15.91 1.79 5.81
CA VAL A 183 15.58 2.92 6.67
C VAL A 183 16.85 3.64 7.11
N MET A 184 17.86 2.91 7.61
CA MET A 184 19.13 3.51 8.06
C MET A 184 19.91 4.16 6.91
N ALA A 185 19.80 3.63 5.70
CA ALA A 185 20.40 4.19 4.50
C ALA A 185 19.62 5.40 3.93
N GLY A 186 18.48 5.79 4.54
CA GLY A 186 17.60 6.85 4.04
C GLY A 186 16.88 6.53 2.73
N LYS A 187 16.88 5.25 2.33
CA LYS A 187 16.23 4.76 1.10
C LYS A 187 14.74 4.49 1.29
N LEU A 188 14.30 4.33 2.53
CA LEU A 188 12.92 4.07 2.89
C LEU A 188 12.47 5.05 3.96
N GLN A 189 11.46 5.84 3.63
CA GLN A 189 10.82 6.81 4.51
C GLN A 189 9.46 6.30 4.95
N PHE A 190 9.02 6.68 6.13
CA PHE A 190 7.72 6.32 6.67
C PHE A 190 7.18 7.42 7.57
N LYS A 191 5.88 7.43 7.79
CA LYS A 191 5.21 8.33 8.74
C LYS A 191 4.44 7.52 9.78
N GLU A 192 4.46 8.02 11.02
CA GLU A 192 3.70 7.50 12.13
C GLU A 192 2.75 8.60 12.64
N ASP A 193 1.46 8.31 12.68
CA ASP A 193 0.42 9.16 13.26
C ASP A 193 0.18 8.68 14.69
N ILE A 194 0.87 9.30 15.66
CA ILE A 194 0.86 8.86 17.07
C ILE A 194 -0.14 9.72 17.84
N VAL A 195 -1.13 9.07 18.46
CA VAL A 195 -2.16 9.72 19.29
C VAL A 195 -2.01 9.23 20.73
N ASP A 196 -1.98 10.17 21.68
CA ASP A 196 -1.80 9.86 23.09
C ASP A 196 -3.13 9.51 23.79
N GLY A 197 -3.06 8.53 24.69
CA GLY A 197 -4.12 8.19 25.62
C GLY A 197 -5.09 7.11 25.16
N LEU A 198 -5.41 6.23 26.10
CA LEU A 198 -6.30 5.08 25.87
C LEU A 198 -7.73 5.52 25.51
N ASP A 199 -8.19 6.65 26.03
CA ASP A 199 -9.53 7.20 25.75
C ASP A 199 -9.70 7.56 24.27
N ASN A 200 -8.61 7.75 23.54
CA ASN A 200 -8.61 8.08 22.13
C ASN A 200 -8.61 6.86 21.19
N VAL A 201 -8.62 5.63 21.72
CA VAL A 201 -8.54 4.40 20.90
C VAL A 201 -9.66 4.34 19.87
N LEU A 202 -10.92 4.45 20.28
CA LEU A 202 -12.05 4.32 19.38
C LEU A 202 -12.12 5.44 18.32
N PRO A 203 -12.07 6.74 18.66
CA PRO A 203 -12.07 7.80 17.65
C PRO A 203 -10.87 7.72 16.72
N THR A 204 -9.71 7.29 17.21
CA THR A 204 -8.49 7.10 16.40
C THR A 204 -8.63 5.91 15.44
N PHE A 205 -9.15 4.78 15.93
CA PHE A 205 -9.41 3.61 15.07
C PHE A 205 -10.38 3.96 13.93
N LEU A 206 -11.40 4.74 14.19
CA LEU A 206 -12.37 5.16 13.16
C LEU A 206 -11.77 6.08 12.08
N LYS A 207 -10.60 6.70 12.32
CA LYS A 207 -9.88 7.46 11.29
C LYS A 207 -9.45 6.57 10.12
N LEU A 208 -9.14 5.29 10.37
CA LEU A 208 -8.71 4.34 9.32
C LEU A 208 -9.76 4.20 8.21
N PHE A 209 -11.04 4.07 8.58
CA PHE A 209 -12.14 3.91 7.62
C PHE A 209 -12.48 5.21 6.86
N LYS A 210 -12.00 6.35 7.34
CA LYS A 210 -12.16 7.66 6.69
C LYS A 210 -10.93 8.05 5.87
N GLY A 211 -9.86 7.24 5.92
CA GLY A 211 -8.58 7.57 5.33
C GLY A 211 -8.00 8.88 5.89
N ALA A 212 -8.20 9.16 7.19
CA ALA A 212 -7.78 10.41 7.81
C ALA A 212 -6.41 10.35 8.50
N ASN A 213 -5.80 9.14 8.58
CA ASN A 213 -4.45 8.94 9.11
C ASN A 213 -3.36 9.18 8.05
N ASN A 214 -2.16 9.54 8.48
CA ASN A 214 -0.96 9.60 7.64
C ASN A 214 0.02 8.50 8.07
N GLY A 215 0.31 7.57 7.15
CA GLY A 215 1.18 6.43 7.47
C GLY A 215 0.56 5.49 8.52
N LYS A 216 1.38 5.02 9.46
CA LYS A 216 0.95 4.09 10.53
C LYS A 216 0.30 4.83 11.69
N LEU A 217 -0.95 4.48 11.98
CA LEU A 217 -1.68 4.99 13.14
C LEU A 217 -1.29 4.19 14.39
N ILE A 218 -0.88 4.87 15.45
CA ILE A 218 -0.42 4.28 16.71
C ILE A 218 -1.08 5.01 17.88
N ILE A 219 -1.52 4.28 18.89
CA ILE A 219 -1.93 4.83 20.18
C ILE A 219 -0.77 4.67 21.16
N ARG A 220 -0.31 5.77 21.74
CA ARG A 220 0.67 5.76 22.82
C ARG A 220 -0.06 5.84 24.15
N ILE A 221 0.20 4.87 25.02
CA ILE A 221 -0.32 4.86 26.39
C ILE A 221 0.81 5.41 27.26
N PRO A 222 0.64 6.61 27.86
CA PRO A 222 1.62 7.14 28.81
C PRO A 222 1.69 6.25 30.04
N GLU A 223 2.86 6.19 30.66
CA GLU A 223 3.08 5.50 31.94
C GLU A 223 2.25 6.09 33.09
#